data_1b48d82e6f56d4d5c79600d7a9437211
#
_entry.id   1b48d82e6f56d4d5c79600d7a9437211
#
_cell.length_a   1.000
_cell.length_b   1.000
_cell.length_c   1.000
_cell.angle_alpha   90.00
_cell.angle_beta   90.00
_cell.angle_gamma   90.00
#
_symmetry.space_group_name_H-M   'P 1'
#
loop_
_entity.id
_entity.type
_entity.pdbx_description
1 polymer ?
#
loop_
_entity_poly.entity_id
_entity_poly.type
_entity_poly.pdbx_seq_one_letter_code
_entity_poly.pdbx_strand_id
1 'polypeptide(L)'
;MKLSFSTRGWCDLSWEELLSSALDMKFTGIEVYNLHKVPSMTDRGGPFHKHTMAATVRQLKDLKLNIPCLDTSVDLSAGDCGVVENLISIAHDLQVPYVVAWASSHKEDAIRANVDRLLPMAEEKGVCLLLKTSGIFADTAKLRSFLESYASDWLGALWDMHHPYR
;
A
#
# COMPACT_ATOMS: atom_id res chain seq x y z
N MET A 1 6.63 -19.34 -5.83
CA MET A 1 5.76 -18.15 -5.94
C MET A 1 5.33 -17.76 -4.53
N LYS A 2 5.39 -16.47 -4.18
CA LYS A 2 4.86 -15.99 -2.88
C LYS A 2 3.41 -15.58 -3.09
N LEU A 3 2.50 -16.02 -2.22
CA LEU A 3 1.08 -15.71 -2.28
C LEU A 3 0.68 -14.90 -1.04
N SER A 4 -0.11 -13.87 -1.24
CA SER A 4 -0.68 -13.04 -0.18
C SER A 4 -2.18 -12.86 -0.44
N PHE A 5 -2.96 -12.65 0.60
CA PHE A 5 -4.34 -12.20 0.46
C PHE A 5 -4.48 -10.75 0.93
N SER A 6 -5.53 -10.09 0.49
CA SER A 6 -5.84 -8.72 0.90
C SER A 6 -6.85 -8.69 2.03
N THR A 7 -6.62 -7.84 3.03
CA THR A 7 -7.60 -7.60 4.10
C THR A 7 -8.89 -6.95 3.60
N ARG A 8 -8.95 -6.50 2.34
CA ARG A 8 -10.13 -5.92 1.70
C ARG A 8 -11.37 -6.81 1.77
N GLY A 9 -11.18 -8.12 1.64
CA GLY A 9 -12.29 -9.10 1.74
C GLY A 9 -12.58 -9.57 3.17
N TRP A 10 -11.84 -9.06 4.17
CA TRP A 10 -11.81 -9.58 5.54
C TRP A 10 -11.87 -8.47 6.58
N CYS A 11 -12.67 -7.43 6.31
CA CYS A 11 -12.71 -6.17 7.07
C CYS A 11 -13.12 -6.33 8.53
N ASP A 12 -13.81 -7.42 8.88
CA ASP A 12 -14.36 -7.65 10.22
C ASP A 12 -13.44 -8.52 11.09
N LEU A 13 -12.34 -9.05 10.54
CA LEU A 13 -11.42 -9.88 11.30
C LEU A 13 -10.43 -9.04 12.11
N SER A 14 -10.13 -9.50 13.32
CA SER A 14 -9.02 -9.01 14.13
C SER A 14 -7.68 -9.34 13.49
N TRP A 15 -6.61 -8.67 13.95
CA TRP A 15 -5.26 -8.95 13.45
C TRP A 15 -4.86 -10.41 13.69
N GLU A 16 -5.18 -10.96 14.85
CA GLU A 16 -4.89 -12.35 15.22
C GLU A 16 -5.61 -13.34 14.31
N GLU A 17 -6.86 -13.05 13.96
CA GLU A 17 -7.63 -13.88 13.03
C GLU A 17 -7.08 -13.81 11.60
N LEU A 18 -6.61 -12.63 11.17
CA LEU A 18 -5.95 -12.47 9.87
C LEU A 18 -4.65 -13.28 9.81
N LEU A 19 -3.83 -13.26 10.87
CA LEU A 19 -2.62 -14.05 10.96
C LEU A 19 -2.91 -15.57 10.93
N SER A 20 -3.89 -16.01 11.72
CA SER A 20 -4.33 -17.41 11.73
C SER A 20 -4.82 -17.87 10.36
N SER A 21 -5.66 -17.05 9.72
CA SER A 21 -6.18 -17.34 8.38
C SER A 21 -5.06 -17.42 7.33
N ALA A 22 -4.05 -16.54 7.43
CA ALA A 22 -2.90 -16.62 6.53
C ALA A 22 -2.14 -17.94 6.65
N LEU A 23 -1.92 -18.40 7.88
CA LEU A 23 -1.21 -19.63 8.18
C LEU A 23 -2.02 -20.86 7.72
N ASP A 24 -3.31 -20.90 8.04
CA ASP A 24 -4.21 -22.00 7.68
C ASP A 24 -4.32 -22.19 6.16
N MET A 25 -4.39 -21.06 5.43
CA MET A 25 -4.43 -21.08 3.97
C MET A 25 -3.06 -21.16 3.31
N LYS A 26 -1.98 -21.23 4.09
CA LYS A 26 -0.57 -21.29 3.62
C LYS A 26 -0.17 -20.09 2.75
N PHE A 27 -0.70 -18.92 3.03
CA PHE A 27 -0.21 -17.67 2.48
C PHE A 27 1.12 -17.28 3.13
N THR A 28 1.93 -16.56 2.38
CA THR A 28 3.21 -16.04 2.86
C THR A 28 3.15 -14.56 3.23
N GLY A 29 1.99 -13.92 3.02
CA GLY A 29 1.82 -12.51 3.34
C GLY A 29 0.38 -12.04 3.38
N ILE A 30 0.21 -10.84 3.91
CA ILE A 30 -1.08 -10.15 4.07
C ILE A 30 -0.92 -8.74 3.50
N GLU A 31 -1.66 -8.41 2.43
CA GLU A 31 -1.80 -7.03 1.98
C GLU A 31 -2.75 -6.31 2.93
N VAL A 32 -2.31 -5.21 3.51
CA VAL A 32 -3.15 -4.40 4.40
C VAL A 32 -3.83 -3.30 3.59
N TYR A 33 -5.16 -3.41 3.47
CA TYR A 33 -6.00 -2.50 2.73
C TYR A 33 -6.63 -1.45 3.64
N ASN A 34 -6.58 -0.18 3.22
CA ASN A 34 -7.31 0.93 3.86
C ASN A 34 -7.01 1.10 5.37
N LEU A 35 -5.77 0.87 5.78
CA LEU A 35 -5.35 0.89 7.19
C LEU A 35 -5.85 2.14 7.96
N HIS A 36 -5.87 3.31 7.31
CA HIS A 36 -6.33 4.57 7.89
C HIS A 36 -7.82 4.60 8.24
N LYS A 37 -8.61 3.64 7.74
CA LYS A 37 -10.04 3.48 8.05
C LYS A 37 -10.32 2.34 9.03
N VAL A 38 -9.28 1.74 9.60
CA VAL A 38 -9.39 0.62 10.54
C VAL A 38 -8.74 1.02 11.89
N PRO A 39 -9.46 1.78 12.74
CA PRO A 39 -8.92 2.27 14.00
C PRO A 39 -8.35 1.18 14.91
N SER A 40 -8.97 0.01 14.95
CA SER A 40 -8.50 -1.14 15.75
C SER A 40 -7.06 -1.58 15.41
N MET A 41 -6.57 -1.27 14.22
CA MET A 41 -5.20 -1.59 13.83
C MET A 41 -4.18 -0.50 14.17
N THR A 42 -4.61 0.77 14.23
CA THR A 42 -3.72 1.94 14.41
C THR A 42 -3.85 2.62 15.77
N ASP A 43 -4.96 2.43 16.48
CA ASP A 43 -5.21 3.00 17.78
C ASP A 43 -4.33 2.35 18.87
N ARG A 44 -4.35 2.94 20.06
CA ARG A 44 -3.58 2.46 21.21
C ARG A 44 -3.88 0.99 21.52
N GLY A 45 -2.88 0.14 21.34
CA GLY A 45 -3.01 -1.33 21.50
C GLY A 45 -3.18 -2.08 20.18
N GLY A 46 -3.47 -1.40 19.08
CA GLY A 46 -3.50 -2.01 17.75
C GLY A 46 -2.12 -2.42 17.23
N PRO A 47 -2.05 -3.37 16.28
CA PRO A 47 -0.77 -3.93 15.83
C PRO A 47 0.14 -2.90 15.14
N PHE A 48 -0.42 -1.86 14.54
CA PHE A 48 0.34 -0.84 13.81
C PHE A 48 0.44 0.49 14.57
N HIS A 49 0.14 0.49 15.86
CA HIS A 49 0.40 1.64 16.73
C HIS A 49 1.90 1.73 17.06
N LYS A 50 2.45 2.93 17.17
CA LYS A 50 3.88 3.19 17.40
C LYS A 50 4.51 2.42 18.57
N HIS A 51 3.74 2.07 19.60
CA HIS A 51 4.24 1.33 20.77
C HIS A 51 4.17 -0.20 20.60
N THR A 52 3.38 -0.71 19.67
CA THR A 52 3.19 -2.15 19.43
C THR A 52 3.88 -2.61 18.13
N MET A 53 4.18 -1.71 17.24
CA MET A 53 4.69 -1.99 15.89
C MET A 53 5.95 -2.88 15.89
N ALA A 54 6.90 -2.65 16.78
CA ALA A 54 8.08 -3.50 16.90
C ALA A 54 7.76 -4.95 17.33
N ALA A 55 6.68 -5.14 18.12
CA ALA A 55 6.21 -6.48 18.47
C ALA A 55 5.53 -7.14 17.26
N THR A 56 4.74 -6.40 16.50
CA THR A 56 4.10 -6.87 15.27
C THR A 56 5.14 -7.31 14.22
N VAL A 57 6.20 -6.53 14.03
CA VAL A 57 7.31 -6.91 13.13
C VAL A 57 7.96 -8.23 13.57
N ARG A 58 8.22 -8.40 14.87
CA ARG A 58 8.75 -9.67 15.40
C ARG A 58 7.79 -10.83 15.19
N GLN A 59 6.50 -10.64 15.50
CA GLN A 59 5.46 -11.65 15.33
C GLN A 59 5.37 -12.13 13.85
N LEU A 60 5.35 -11.20 12.90
CA LEU A 60 5.35 -11.52 11.47
C LEU A 60 6.58 -12.34 11.08
N LYS A 61 7.75 -11.96 11.58
CA LYS A 61 9.01 -12.68 11.32
C LYS A 61 8.98 -14.11 11.89
N ASP A 62 8.50 -14.28 13.11
CA ASP A 62 8.41 -15.58 13.78
C ASP A 62 7.43 -16.51 13.04
N LEU A 63 6.33 -15.96 12.53
CA LEU A 63 5.32 -16.67 11.72
C LEU A 63 5.75 -16.84 10.26
N LYS A 64 6.88 -16.27 9.83
CA LYS A 64 7.34 -16.23 8.42
C LYS A 64 6.32 -15.62 7.47
N LEU A 65 5.53 -14.69 7.98
CA LEU A 65 4.61 -13.87 7.21
C LEU A 65 5.25 -12.52 6.91
N ASN A 66 4.83 -11.88 5.81
CA ASN A 66 5.22 -10.53 5.47
C ASN A 66 4.00 -9.67 5.10
N ILE A 67 4.17 -8.36 5.14
CA ILE A 67 3.24 -7.42 4.53
C ILE A 67 3.89 -6.97 3.22
N PRO A 68 3.40 -7.41 2.04
CA PRO A 68 4.01 -7.01 0.78
C PRO A 68 3.76 -5.54 0.46
N CYS A 69 2.59 -5.01 0.80
CA CYS A 69 2.26 -3.61 0.59
C CYS A 69 1.14 -3.13 1.53
N LEU A 70 1.04 -1.81 1.69
CA LEU A 70 -0.11 -1.11 2.24
C LEU A 70 -0.90 -0.49 1.08
N ASP A 71 -2.12 -0.98 0.81
CA ASP A 71 -3.02 -0.35 -0.17
C ASP A 71 -3.80 0.76 0.51
N THR A 72 -3.52 2.00 0.14
CA THR A 72 -4.14 3.17 0.75
C THR A 72 -5.57 3.38 0.31
N SER A 73 -5.97 2.85 -0.86
CA SER A 73 -7.22 3.21 -1.53
C SER A 73 -7.43 4.73 -1.72
N VAL A 74 -6.33 5.50 -1.69
CA VAL A 74 -6.38 6.95 -1.90
C VAL A 74 -6.31 7.25 -3.39
N ASP A 75 -7.21 8.14 -3.81
CA ASP A 75 -7.27 8.66 -5.17
C ASP A 75 -6.36 9.90 -5.28
N LEU A 76 -5.25 9.77 -5.98
CA LEU A 76 -4.30 10.85 -6.19
C LEU A 76 -4.85 12.00 -7.06
N SER A 77 -5.96 11.79 -7.76
CA SER A 77 -6.62 12.86 -8.51
C SER A 77 -7.51 13.76 -7.64
N ALA A 78 -7.78 13.37 -6.39
CA ALA A 78 -8.68 14.07 -5.46
C ALA A 78 -8.01 15.14 -4.57
N GLY A 79 -6.68 15.21 -4.52
CA GLY A 79 -5.94 16.35 -3.96
C GLY A 79 -5.41 16.22 -2.53
N ASP A 80 -5.83 15.27 -1.70
CA ASP A 80 -5.28 15.10 -0.34
C ASP A 80 -4.38 13.86 -0.23
N CYS A 81 -3.09 14.11 -0.01
CA CYS A 81 -2.07 13.08 0.15
C CYS A 81 -1.65 12.81 1.60
N GLY A 82 -2.20 13.52 2.59
CA GLY A 82 -1.78 13.37 3.99
C GLY A 82 -1.91 11.94 4.52
N VAL A 83 -2.92 11.20 4.04
CA VAL A 83 -3.08 9.77 4.35
C VAL A 83 -1.93 8.96 3.78
N VAL A 84 -1.53 9.22 2.54
CA VAL A 84 -0.44 8.48 1.87
C VAL A 84 0.90 8.77 2.56
N GLU A 85 1.16 10.03 2.95
CA GLU A 85 2.36 10.42 3.71
C GLU A 85 2.46 9.66 5.04
N ASN A 86 1.35 9.60 5.79
CA ASN A 86 1.31 8.85 7.03
C ASN A 86 1.57 7.34 6.80
N LEU A 87 0.99 6.77 5.75
CA LEU A 87 1.17 5.36 5.43
C LEU A 87 2.57 5.03 4.89
N ILE A 88 3.25 5.97 4.22
CA ILE A 88 4.68 5.83 3.89
C ILE A 88 5.52 5.75 5.17
N SER A 89 5.22 6.58 6.18
CA SER A 89 5.93 6.51 7.47
C SER A 89 5.68 5.18 8.19
N ILE A 90 4.43 4.72 8.24
CA ILE A 90 4.07 3.42 8.83
C ILE A 90 4.74 2.27 8.06
N ALA A 91 4.77 2.32 6.73
CA ALA A 91 5.42 1.32 5.89
C ALA A 91 6.91 1.23 6.19
N HIS A 92 7.60 2.37 6.33
CA HIS A 92 8.99 2.41 6.74
C HIS A 92 9.21 1.71 8.08
N ASP A 93 8.43 2.07 9.11
CA ASP A 93 8.56 1.53 10.46
C ASP A 93 8.24 0.02 10.52
N LEU A 94 7.32 -0.45 9.68
CA LEU A 94 6.95 -1.86 9.53
C LEU A 94 7.88 -2.65 8.58
N GLN A 95 8.85 -1.98 7.93
CA GLN A 95 9.69 -2.56 6.88
C GLN A 95 8.89 -3.10 5.68
N VAL A 96 7.77 -2.44 5.36
CA VAL A 96 6.93 -2.74 4.21
C VAL A 96 7.48 -2.00 2.99
N PRO A 97 7.81 -2.71 1.89
CA PRO A 97 8.52 -2.09 0.77
C PRO A 97 7.64 -1.19 -0.11
N TYR A 98 6.32 -1.37 -0.09
CA TYR A 98 5.43 -0.71 -1.03
C TYR A 98 4.22 -0.08 -0.37
N VAL A 99 3.88 1.13 -0.83
CA VAL A 99 2.60 1.80 -0.56
C VAL A 99 1.88 1.99 -1.89
N VAL A 100 0.60 1.62 -1.94
CA VAL A 100 -0.19 1.61 -3.18
C VAL A 100 -1.23 2.73 -3.15
N ALA A 101 -1.32 3.49 -4.24
CA ALA A 101 -2.36 4.47 -4.50
C ALA A 101 -2.94 4.28 -5.91
N TRP A 102 -4.03 4.98 -6.23
CA TRP A 102 -4.66 4.94 -7.54
C TRP A 102 -5.08 6.32 -8.01
N ALA A 103 -5.59 6.43 -9.24
CA ALA A 103 -6.10 7.68 -9.79
C ALA A 103 -7.37 7.43 -10.62
N SER A 104 -8.49 8.07 -10.24
CA SER A 104 -9.80 7.84 -10.87
C SER A 104 -10.03 8.68 -12.10
N SER A 105 -9.48 9.88 -12.16
CA SER A 105 -9.80 10.89 -13.16
C SER A 105 -8.59 11.37 -13.96
N HIS A 106 -8.87 11.98 -15.12
CA HIS A 106 -7.86 12.54 -16.04
C HIS A 106 -7.24 13.89 -15.56
N LYS A 107 -7.32 14.22 -14.29
CA LYS A 107 -6.65 15.39 -13.70
C LYS A 107 -5.16 15.12 -13.51
N GLU A 108 -4.44 14.96 -14.61
CA GLU A 108 -3.02 14.59 -14.59
C GLU A 108 -2.16 15.57 -13.81
N ASP A 109 -2.42 16.87 -13.89
CA ASP A 109 -1.70 17.89 -13.11
C ASP A 109 -1.86 17.68 -11.60
N ALA A 110 -3.06 17.32 -11.13
CA ALA A 110 -3.27 17.02 -9.71
C ALA A 110 -2.54 15.74 -9.28
N ILE A 111 -2.53 14.72 -10.13
CA ILE A 111 -1.80 13.48 -9.86
C ILE A 111 -0.30 13.77 -9.79
N ARG A 112 0.25 14.54 -10.74
CA ARG A 112 1.66 14.96 -10.75
C ARG A 112 2.02 15.73 -9.50
N ALA A 113 1.25 16.76 -9.14
CA ALA A 113 1.49 17.55 -7.93
C ALA A 113 1.52 16.68 -6.66
N ASN A 114 0.65 15.66 -6.60
CA ASN A 114 0.64 14.74 -5.48
C ASN A 114 1.83 13.77 -5.49
N VAL A 115 2.22 13.26 -6.65
CA VAL A 115 3.42 12.42 -6.78
C VAL A 115 4.68 13.23 -6.47
N ASP A 116 4.81 14.46 -6.97
CA ASP A 116 5.94 15.37 -6.68
C ASP A 116 6.10 15.64 -5.18
N ARG A 117 4.99 15.69 -4.44
CA ARG A 117 4.98 15.85 -2.99
C ARG A 117 5.38 14.56 -2.25
N LEU A 118 4.90 13.41 -2.71
CA LEU A 118 5.08 12.12 -2.03
C LEU A 118 6.44 11.48 -2.33
N LEU A 119 6.96 11.65 -3.55
CA LEU A 119 8.12 10.93 -4.03
C LEU A 119 9.41 11.20 -3.22
N PRO A 120 9.74 12.45 -2.85
CA PRO A 120 10.91 12.71 -2.00
C PRO A 120 10.84 12.03 -0.64
N MET A 121 9.65 11.96 -0.05
CA MET A 121 9.43 11.27 1.21
C MET A 121 9.53 9.74 1.06
N ALA A 122 9.00 9.20 -0.02
CA ALA A 122 9.08 7.78 -0.36
C ALA A 122 10.55 7.35 -0.50
N GLU A 123 11.35 8.14 -1.22
CA GLU A 123 12.80 7.93 -1.38
C GLU A 123 13.54 8.01 -0.04
N GLU A 124 13.32 9.06 0.77
CA GLU A 124 13.93 9.23 2.08
C GLU A 124 13.64 8.04 3.01
N LYS A 125 12.41 7.53 2.95
CA LYS A 125 11.94 6.41 3.79
C LYS A 125 12.29 5.04 3.22
N GLY A 126 12.80 4.94 2.00
CA GLY A 126 13.07 3.67 1.34
C GLY A 126 11.81 2.86 1.04
N VAL A 127 10.69 3.54 0.75
CA VAL A 127 9.39 2.95 0.44
C VAL A 127 9.00 3.31 -0.98
N CYS A 128 8.72 2.34 -1.83
CA CYS A 128 8.32 2.60 -3.21
C CYS A 128 6.80 2.87 -3.28
N LEU A 129 6.42 3.99 -3.92
CA LEU A 129 5.04 4.33 -4.23
C LEU A 129 4.61 3.59 -5.50
N LEU A 130 3.56 2.77 -5.41
CA LEU A 130 3.02 2.05 -6.56
C LEU A 130 1.70 2.65 -7.02
N LEU A 131 1.59 2.90 -8.31
CA LEU A 131 0.36 3.32 -8.97
C LEU A 131 -0.37 2.08 -9.50
N LYS A 132 -1.63 1.90 -9.09
CA LYS A 132 -2.45 0.77 -9.52
C LYS A 132 -2.88 0.93 -10.99
N THR A 133 -2.84 -0.16 -11.75
CA THR A 133 -3.35 -0.22 -13.15
C THR A 133 -4.89 -0.19 -13.18
N SER A 134 -5.48 0.87 -12.62
CA SER A 134 -6.92 1.11 -12.55
C SER A 134 -7.23 2.59 -12.79
N GLY A 135 -8.48 2.93 -13.03
CA GLY A 135 -8.87 4.30 -13.36
C GLY A 135 -8.18 4.81 -14.62
N ILE A 136 -7.55 5.98 -14.56
CA ILE A 136 -6.81 6.56 -15.71
C ILE A 136 -5.64 5.66 -16.14
N PHE A 137 -5.03 4.95 -15.21
CA PHE A 137 -3.88 4.08 -15.46
C PHE A 137 -4.25 2.63 -15.83
N ALA A 138 -5.55 2.35 -16.06
CA ALA A 138 -5.96 1.13 -16.77
C ALA A 138 -5.41 1.13 -18.20
N ASP A 139 -5.22 2.32 -18.80
CA ASP A 139 -4.39 2.51 -19.98
C ASP A 139 -2.90 2.41 -19.60
N THR A 140 -2.33 1.25 -19.85
CA THR A 140 -0.95 0.94 -19.48
C THR A 140 0.09 1.76 -20.26
N ALA A 141 -0.25 2.26 -21.46
CA ALA A 141 0.62 3.16 -22.21
C ALA A 141 0.74 4.53 -21.52
N LYS A 142 -0.36 5.03 -20.98
CA LYS A 142 -0.35 6.25 -20.15
C LYS A 142 0.45 6.06 -18.88
N LEU A 143 0.23 4.95 -18.17
CA LEU A 143 0.99 4.66 -16.95
C LEU A 143 2.49 4.61 -17.25
N ARG A 144 2.87 3.91 -18.31
CA ARG A 144 4.27 3.82 -18.76
C ARG A 144 4.87 5.21 -19.00
N SER A 145 4.21 6.04 -19.83
CA SER A 145 4.69 7.42 -20.12
C SER A 145 4.79 8.25 -18.83
N PHE A 146 3.83 8.10 -17.92
CA PHE A 146 3.84 8.79 -16.64
C PHE A 146 5.06 8.38 -15.80
N LEU A 147 5.31 7.08 -15.63
CA LEU A 147 6.46 6.58 -14.86
C LEU A 147 7.80 6.96 -15.50
N GLU A 148 7.92 6.84 -16.83
CA GLU A 148 9.13 7.23 -17.57
C GLU A 148 9.46 8.73 -17.41
N SER A 149 8.45 9.59 -17.20
CA SER A 149 8.68 11.02 -16.96
C SER A 149 9.33 11.34 -15.61
N TYR A 150 9.22 10.44 -14.63
CA TYR A 150 9.87 10.57 -13.32
C TYR A 150 11.23 9.89 -13.26
N ALA A 151 11.42 8.78 -14.00
CA ALA A 151 12.65 7.99 -14.03
C ALA A 151 13.21 7.70 -12.62
N SER A 152 12.32 7.33 -11.67
CA SER A 152 12.66 7.09 -10.27
C SER A 152 12.45 5.63 -9.88
N ASP A 153 13.38 5.06 -9.12
CA ASP A 153 13.27 3.72 -8.55
C ASP A 153 12.22 3.64 -7.41
N TRP A 154 11.74 4.80 -6.94
CA TRP A 154 10.77 4.90 -5.84
C TRP A 154 9.33 5.11 -6.31
N LEU A 155 9.11 5.09 -7.63
CA LEU A 155 7.79 5.15 -8.25
C LEU A 155 7.62 3.99 -9.22
N GLY A 156 6.58 3.18 -9.04
CA GLY A 156 6.35 2.00 -9.86
C GLY A 156 4.88 1.73 -10.14
N ALA A 157 4.60 0.58 -10.73
CA ALA A 157 3.25 0.12 -11.02
C ALA A 157 2.88 -1.11 -10.19
N LEU A 158 1.64 -1.14 -9.67
CA LEU A 158 0.99 -2.36 -9.23
C LEU A 158 0.12 -2.88 -10.36
N TRP A 159 0.48 -4.03 -10.89
CA TRP A 159 -0.30 -4.68 -11.94
C TRP A 159 -1.54 -5.37 -11.34
N ASP A 160 -2.72 -4.80 -11.61
CA ASP A 160 -4.00 -5.42 -11.31
C ASP A 160 -4.55 -6.03 -12.61
N MET A 161 -4.50 -7.35 -12.72
CA MET A 161 -4.90 -8.07 -13.93
C MET A 161 -6.37 -7.89 -14.31
N HIS A 162 -7.22 -7.47 -13.38
CA HIS A 162 -8.65 -7.32 -13.62
C HIS A 162 -8.98 -6.06 -14.43
N HIS A 163 -8.30 -4.94 -14.15
CA HIS A 163 -8.66 -3.64 -14.71
C HIS A 163 -8.24 -3.41 -16.17
N PRO A 164 -7.07 -3.87 -16.66
CA PRO A 164 -6.66 -3.65 -18.05
C PRO A 164 -7.51 -4.39 -19.09
N TYR A 165 -8.32 -5.34 -18.67
CA TYR A 165 -9.19 -6.14 -19.56
C TYR A 165 -10.67 -5.71 -19.52
N ARG A 166 -11.00 -4.60 -18.89
CA ARG A 166 -12.31 -3.96 -18.90
C ARG A 166 -12.26 -2.68 -19.71
#